data_15c5590b79c882e88f5d8b692a522a50
#
_entry.id   15c5590b79c882e88f5d8b692a522a50
#
_cell.length_a   1.000
_cell.length_b   1.000
_cell.length_c   1.000
_cell.angle_alpha   90.00
_cell.angle_beta   90.00
_cell.angle_gamma   90.00
#
_symmetry.space_group_name_H-M   'P 1'
#
loop_
_entity.id
_entity.type
_entity.pdbx_description
1 polymer ?
#
loop_
_entity_poly.entity_id
_entity_poly.type
_entity_poly.pdbx_seq_one_letter_code
_entity_poly.pdbx_strand_id
1 'polypeptide(L)'
;SALPKPIIIDLPYQSIDDKAEIEKAFVEQLGYETLSAVERETLHYIFDYPTVYVVHSKKRNQHTLRPEYTVYVGETNNIRSRTMQHLREDPKTRVDWKEFQENLQSDARSVWQYVIGNPHFNKSLTLDVENRLMHYLLGSDAVKNLNNRRTNAQGDYYTQDEFSQIFSDIWLELNRQDSELFPAEEIIRDSALFKASPFHQLSDDQIAAEESIM
;
A
#
# COMPACT_ATOMS: atom_id res chain seq x y z
N SER A 1 0.05 22.35 -13.22
CA SER A 1 1.12 22.11 -12.22
C SER A 1 1.37 20.62 -12.09
N ALA A 2 2.64 20.23 -11.91
CA ALA A 2 3.00 18.84 -11.68
C ALA A 2 2.37 18.34 -10.37
N LEU A 3 1.86 17.10 -10.40
CA LEU A 3 1.35 16.45 -9.18
C LEU A 3 2.52 16.17 -8.21
N PRO A 4 2.31 16.29 -6.90
CA PRO A 4 3.35 15.98 -5.93
C PRO A 4 3.71 14.49 -5.99
N LYS A 5 4.97 14.17 -5.70
CA LYS A 5 5.42 12.80 -5.59
C LYS A 5 4.88 12.15 -4.31
N PRO A 6 4.50 10.87 -4.35
CA PRO A 6 4.13 10.17 -3.13
C PRO A 6 5.34 10.01 -2.20
N ILE A 7 5.05 9.95 -0.91
CA ILE A 7 6.02 9.69 0.14
C ILE A 7 5.72 8.28 0.66
N ILE A 8 6.63 7.34 0.43
CA ILE A 8 6.42 5.93 0.78
C ILE A 8 7.61 5.43 1.58
N ILE A 9 7.34 4.95 2.79
CA ILE A 9 8.34 4.31 3.64
C ILE A 9 7.85 2.91 4.03
N ASP A 10 8.79 1.99 4.22
CA ASP A 10 8.53 0.65 4.74
C ASP A 10 9.18 0.51 6.11
N LEU A 11 8.39 0.17 7.11
CA LEU A 11 8.82 0.06 8.50
C LEU A 11 8.52 -1.34 9.04
N PRO A 12 9.38 -1.89 9.92
CA PRO A 12 8.95 -3.02 10.74
C PRO A 12 7.64 -2.65 11.44
N TYR A 13 6.66 -3.54 11.41
CA TYR A 13 5.29 -3.22 11.84
C TYR A 13 5.22 -2.71 13.28
N GLN A 14 6.01 -3.30 14.17
CA GLN A 14 6.06 -2.89 15.58
C GLN A 14 6.87 -1.61 15.85
N SER A 15 7.49 -1.04 14.81
CA SER A 15 8.42 0.10 14.94
C SER A 15 7.81 1.43 14.50
N ILE A 16 6.48 1.54 14.49
CA ILE A 16 5.78 2.77 14.05
C ILE A 16 6.12 4.01 14.89
N ASP A 17 6.55 3.83 16.12
CA ASP A 17 6.99 4.90 17.03
C ASP A 17 8.50 4.88 17.32
N ASP A 18 9.26 4.00 16.67
CA ASP A 18 10.70 3.89 16.87
C ASP A 18 11.44 4.91 16.01
N LYS A 19 12.02 5.93 16.67
CA LYS A 19 12.76 7.00 15.98
C LYS A 19 13.92 6.47 15.12
N ALA A 20 14.67 5.50 15.61
CA ALA A 20 15.83 4.96 14.90
C ALA A 20 15.40 4.22 13.61
N GLU A 21 14.33 3.44 13.68
CA GLU A 21 13.77 2.75 12.51
C GLU A 21 13.14 3.72 11.50
N ILE A 22 12.47 4.77 11.98
CA ILE A 22 11.91 5.82 11.13
C ILE A 22 13.04 6.57 10.42
N GLU A 23 14.08 6.97 11.14
CA GLU A 23 15.24 7.64 10.56
C GLU A 23 15.92 6.77 9.51
N LYS A 24 16.12 5.49 9.80
CA LYS A 24 16.68 4.52 8.85
C LYS A 24 15.86 4.44 7.57
N ALA A 25 14.53 4.38 7.68
CA ALA A 25 13.62 4.34 6.53
C ALA A 25 13.74 5.61 5.66
N PHE A 26 13.76 6.78 6.26
CA PHE A 26 13.93 8.03 5.52
C PHE A 26 15.30 8.15 4.86
N VAL A 27 16.36 7.75 5.55
CA VAL A 27 17.72 7.75 5.00
C VAL A 27 17.87 6.76 3.84
N GLU A 28 17.51 5.50 4.05
CA GLU A 28 17.72 4.44 3.07
C GLU A 28 16.74 4.46 1.90
N GLN A 29 15.49 4.85 2.15
CA GLN A 29 14.42 4.75 1.15
C GLN A 29 14.14 6.06 0.44
N LEU A 30 14.26 7.21 1.11
CA LEU A 30 13.96 8.53 0.56
C LEU A 30 15.21 9.40 0.34
N GLY A 31 16.39 8.95 0.73
CA GLY A 31 17.64 9.65 0.46
C GLY A 31 17.95 10.84 1.37
N TYR A 32 17.30 10.97 2.52
CA TYR A 32 17.67 11.97 3.53
C TYR A 32 18.96 11.56 4.25
N GLU A 33 19.73 12.53 4.69
CA GLU A 33 20.97 12.25 5.45
C GLU A 33 20.68 11.85 6.90
N THR A 34 19.73 12.52 7.54
CA THR A 34 19.30 12.26 8.91
C THR A 34 17.81 12.58 9.06
N LEU A 35 17.20 12.11 10.15
CA LEU A 35 15.81 12.48 10.46
C LEU A 35 15.65 14.00 10.68
N SER A 36 16.66 14.66 11.23
CA SER A 36 16.65 16.10 11.43
C SER A 36 16.70 16.91 10.13
N ALA A 37 17.18 16.31 9.03
CA ALA A 37 17.18 16.90 7.70
C ALA A 37 15.85 16.67 6.97
N VAL A 38 14.96 15.81 7.48
CA VAL A 38 13.65 15.57 6.90
C VAL A 38 12.78 16.80 7.13
N GLU A 39 12.22 17.32 6.04
CA GLU A 39 11.29 18.43 6.15
C GLU A 39 10.08 18.05 7.01
N ARG A 40 9.67 18.96 7.89
CA ARG A 40 8.53 18.76 8.79
C ARG A 40 7.25 18.33 8.04
N GLU A 41 7.04 18.88 6.85
CA GLU A 41 5.92 18.54 5.99
C GLU A 41 5.95 17.07 5.56
N THR A 42 7.12 16.51 5.25
CA THR A 42 7.27 15.10 4.85
C THR A 42 6.82 14.17 5.99
N LEU A 43 7.26 14.43 7.21
CA LEU A 43 6.82 13.68 8.40
C LEU A 43 5.31 13.83 8.63
N HIS A 44 4.78 15.03 8.43
CA HIS A 44 3.37 15.34 8.59
C HIS A 44 2.48 14.51 7.66
N TYR A 45 2.85 14.35 6.39
CA TYR A 45 2.10 13.56 5.43
C TYR A 45 2.10 12.06 5.72
N ILE A 46 3.05 11.57 6.48
CA ILE A 46 3.08 10.16 6.92
C ILE A 46 2.33 9.97 8.24
N PHE A 47 2.56 10.81 9.23
CA PHE A 47 2.10 10.56 10.60
C PHE A 47 0.87 11.35 11.04
N ASP A 48 0.59 12.49 10.40
CA ASP A 48 -0.48 13.39 10.82
C ASP A 48 -1.55 13.61 9.74
N TYR A 49 -1.44 12.93 8.60
CA TYR A 49 -2.31 13.09 7.44
C TYR A 49 -2.98 11.75 7.09
N PRO A 50 -4.07 11.78 6.31
CA PRO A 50 -4.62 10.53 5.76
C PRO A 50 -3.58 9.77 4.96
N THR A 51 -3.46 8.47 5.21
CA THR A 51 -2.52 7.58 4.53
C THR A 51 -3.20 6.31 4.08
N VAL A 52 -2.59 5.66 3.09
CA VAL A 52 -2.86 4.27 2.73
C VAL A 52 -1.68 3.43 3.21
N TYR A 53 -1.94 2.23 3.69
CA TYR A 53 -0.88 1.36 4.19
C TYR A 53 -1.04 -0.06 3.68
N VAL A 54 0.10 -0.74 3.56
CA VAL A 54 0.17 -2.15 3.15
C VAL A 54 1.01 -2.91 4.18
N VAL A 55 0.35 -3.70 4.99
CA VAL A 55 1.01 -4.62 5.92
C VAL A 55 1.39 -5.87 5.14
N HIS A 56 2.62 -6.32 5.24
CA HIS A 56 3.10 -7.45 4.49
C HIS A 56 4.01 -8.37 5.30
N SER A 57 3.89 -9.65 5.04
CA SER A 57 4.73 -10.70 5.59
C SER A 57 5.12 -11.65 4.47
N LYS A 58 6.37 -12.05 4.45
CA LYS A 58 6.93 -12.87 3.37
C LYS A 58 7.39 -14.22 3.89
N LYS A 59 7.01 -15.28 3.17
CA LYS A 59 7.53 -16.62 3.35
C LYS A 59 8.12 -17.11 2.03
N ARG A 60 9.20 -17.88 2.09
CA ARG A 60 9.74 -18.55 0.90
C ARG A 60 9.05 -19.89 0.71
N ASN A 61 8.49 -20.13 -0.47
CA ASN A 61 7.96 -21.44 -0.82
C ASN A 61 9.12 -22.44 -0.92
N GLN A 62 9.00 -23.55 -0.20
CA GLN A 62 10.08 -24.55 -0.11
C GLN A 62 10.31 -25.32 -1.42
N HIS A 63 9.28 -25.41 -2.28
CA HIS A 63 9.36 -26.13 -3.56
C HIS A 63 9.85 -25.23 -4.69
N THR A 64 9.29 -24.02 -4.81
CA THR A 64 9.62 -23.09 -5.92
C THR A 64 10.74 -22.13 -5.57
N LEU A 65 11.10 -22.00 -4.29
CA LEU A 65 12.05 -21.02 -3.73
C LEU A 65 11.63 -19.56 -3.98
N ARG A 66 10.40 -19.31 -4.43
CA ARG A 66 9.85 -17.98 -4.66
C ARG A 66 9.24 -17.40 -3.39
N PRO A 67 9.29 -16.08 -3.23
CA PRO A 67 8.60 -15.44 -2.11
C PRO A 67 7.08 -15.52 -2.28
N GLU A 68 6.40 -15.72 -1.17
CA GLU A 68 4.95 -15.68 -1.07
C GLU A 68 4.58 -14.68 0.02
N TYR A 69 3.73 -13.71 -0.35
CA TYR A 69 3.32 -12.64 0.55
C TYR A 69 1.90 -12.84 1.06
N THR A 70 1.73 -12.56 2.34
CA THR A 70 0.43 -12.25 2.94
C THR A 70 0.36 -10.74 3.11
N VAL A 71 -0.72 -10.11 2.63
CA VAL A 71 -0.88 -8.66 2.60
C VAL A 71 -2.20 -8.23 3.17
N TYR A 72 -2.20 -7.08 3.83
CA TYR A 72 -3.40 -6.37 4.24
C TYR A 72 -3.28 -4.91 3.78
N VAL A 73 -4.28 -4.42 3.05
CA VAL A 73 -4.34 -3.04 2.60
C VAL A 73 -5.41 -2.29 3.39
N GLY A 74 -5.08 -1.09 3.83
CA GLY A 74 -6.01 -0.24 4.54
C GLY A 74 -5.74 1.23 4.32
N GLU A 75 -6.65 2.07 4.80
CA GLU A 75 -6.48 3.51 4.86
C GLU A 75 -6.82 4.01 6.26
N THR A 76 -6.26 5.13 6.66
CA THR A 76 -6.49 5.70 7.98
C THR A 76 -6.18 7.20 7.99
N ASN A 77 -6.82 7.92 8.89
CA ASN A 77 -6.48 9.30 9.19
C ASN A 77 -5.30 9.42 10.17
N ASN A 78 -4.95 8.32 10.85
CA ASN A 78 -3.85 8.30 11.83
C ASN A 78 -3.20 6.91 11.85
N ILE A 79 -2.04 6.80 11.22
CA ILE A 79 -1.35 5.51 11.08
C ILE A 79 -0.86 4.94 12.42
N ARG A 80 -0.41 5.78 13.34
CA ARG A 80 0.02 5.32 14.67
C ARG A 80 -1.11 4.66 15.44
N SER A 81 -2.24 5.34 15.55
CA SER A 81 -3.43 4.82 16.24
C SER A 81 -3.95 3.55 15.58
N ARG A 82 -4.00 3.51 14.26
CA ARG A 82 -4.48 2.34 13.53
C ARG A 82 -3.56 1.14 13.70
N THR A 83 -2.25 1.35 13.64
CA THR A 83 -1.26 0.29 13.87
C THR A 83 -1.39 -0.30 15.28
N MET A 84 -1.51 0.55 16.28
CA MET A 84 -1.69 0.10 17.66
C MET A 84 -3.00 -0.67 17.86
N GLN A 85 -4.08 -0.25 17.22
CA GLN A 85 -5.36 -0.96 17.23
C GLN A 85 -5.21 -2.37 16.64
N HIS A 86 -4.57 -2.50 15.49
CA HIS A 86 -4.31 -3.79 14.86
C HIS A 86 -3.44 -4.71 15.73
N LEU A 87 -2.47 -4.16 16.42
CA LEU A 87 -1.59 -4.96 17.28
C LEU A 87 -2.28 -5.45 18.55
N ARG A 88 -3.20 -4.68 19.13
CA ARG A 88 -3.79 -4.95 20.45
C ARG A 88 -5.16 -5.59 20.39
N GLU A 89 -6.02 -5.15 19.48
CA GLU A 89 -7.44 -5.48 19.46
C GLU A 89 -7.81 -6.49 18.37
N ASP A 90 -7.37 -6.27 17.16
CA ASP A 90 -7.80 -7.04 15.99
C ASP A 90 -7.43 -8.52 16.04
N PRO A 91 -6.25 -8.93 16.57
CA PRO A 91 -5.92 -10.36 16.68
C PRO A 91 -6.87 -11.18 17.54
N LYS A 92 -7.61 -10.52 18.44
CA LYS A 92 -8.60 -11.17 19.30
C LYS A 92 -9.92 -11.44 18.60
N THR A 93 -10.25 -10.66 17.57
CA THR A 93 -11.56 -10.66 16.91
C THR A 93 -11.50 -11.00 15.43
N ARG A 94 -10.33 -10.90 14.80
CA ARG A 94 -10.15 -11.02 13.34
C ARG A 94 -9.13 -12.10 13.00
N VAL A 95 -9.57 -13.11 12.24
CA VAL A 95 -8.73 -14.25 11.80
C VAL A 95 -7.58 -13.78 10.89
N ASP A 96 -7.78 -12.78 10.04
CA ASP A 96 -6.77 -12.24 9.13
C ASP A 96 -5.57 -11.61 9.87
N TRP A 97 -5.78 -11.04 11.06
CA TRP A 97 -4.70 -10.49 11.89
C TRP A 97 -3.97 -11.52 12.73
N LYS A 98 -4.59 -12.67 12.94
CA LYS A 98 -3.98 -13.75 13.74
C LYS A 98 -2.67 -14.26 13.13
N GLU A 99 -2.63 -14.41 11.81
CA GLU A 99 -1.41 -14.85 11.10
C GLU A 99 -0.26 -13.84 11.28
N PHE A 100 -0.54 -12.55 11.12
CA PHE A 100 0.46 -11.51 11.35
C PHE A 100 0.97 -11.52 12.79
N GLN A 101 0.09 -11.67 13.76
CA GLN A 101 0.48 -11.75 15.17
C GLN A 101 1.34 -12.98 15.48
N GLU A 102 1.00 -14.14 14.94
CA GLU A 102 1.80 -15.36 15.09
C GLU A 102 3.20 -15.18 14.49
N ASN A 103 3.30 -14.56 13.32
CA ASN A 103 4.58 -14.25 12.69
C ASN A 103 5.42 -13.27 13.53
N LEU A 104 4.80 -12.24 14.09
CA LEU A 104 5.48 -11.27 14.97
C LEU A 104 5.99 -11.92 16.26
N GLN A 105 5.29 -12.91 16.81
CA GLN A 105 5.73 -13.64 18.00
C GLN A 105 6.97 -14.48 17.74
N SER A 106 7.09 -15.06 16.54
CA SER A 106 8.27 -15.84 16.18
C SER A 106 9.45 -14.99 15.73
N ASP A 107 9.20 -13.87 15.06
CA ASP A 107 10.21 -12.91 14.62
C ASP A 107 9.59 -11.50 14.50
N ALA A 108 10.08 -10.59 15.34
CA ALA A 108 9.60 -9.19 15.37
C ALA A 108 9.80 -8.43 14.05
N ARG A 109 10.71 -8.89 13.19
CA ARG A 109 10.96 -8.29 11.88
C ARG A 109 10.33 -9.08 10.71
N SER A 110 9.44 -10.01 10.98
CA SER A 110 8.76 -10.80 9.96
C SER A 110 7.60 -10.07 9.28
N VAL A 111 7.08 -9.02 9.91
CA VAL A 111 5.97 -8.21 9.39
C VAL A 111 6.40 -6.76 9.27
N TRP A 112 6.17 -6.19 8.09
CA TRP A 112 6.50 -4.82 7.72
C TRP A 112 5.27 -4.08 7.23
N GLN A 113 5.36 -2.78 7.16
CA GLN A 113 4.26 -1.92 6.72
C GLN A 113 4.78 -0.81 5.81
N TYR A 114 4.31 -0.78 4.58
CA TYR A 114 4.41 0.41 3.74
C TYR A 114 3.40 1.44 4.22
N VAL A 115 3.87 2.65 4.45
CA VAL A 115 3.01 3.80 4.72
C VAL A 115 3.13 4.75 3.55
N ILE A 116 1.99 5.04 2.92
CA ILE A 116 1.90 5.84 1.71
C ILE A 116 1.25 7.17 2.04
N GLY A 117 2.01 8.24 1.93
CA GLY A 117 1.56 9.61 2.10
C GLY A 117 1.53 10.35 0.78
N ASN A 118 0.67 11.35 0.69
CA ASN A 118 0.59 12.26 -0.45
C ASN A 118 -0.09 13.56 -0.01
N PRO A 119 0.44 14.74 -0.41
CA PRO A 119 -0.18 16.02 -0.07
C PRO A 119 -1.64 16.17 -0.51
N HIS A 120 -2.07 15.43 -1.53
CA HIS A 120 -3.44 15.43 -2.04
C HIS A 120 -4.38 14.47 -1.31
N PHE A 121 -3.89 13.67 -0.39
CA PHE A 121 -4.73 12.68 0.28
C PHE A 121 -5.82 13.33 1.15
N ASN A 122 -7.02 12.87 0.93
CA ASN A 122 -8.18 13.05 1.78
C ASN A 122 -8.90 11.70 1.87
N LYS A 123 -9.98 11.63 2.62
CA LYS A 123 -10.71 10.38 2.85
C LYS A 123 -11.18 9.71 1.55
N SER A 124 -11.70 10.48 0.60
CA SER A 124 -12.18 9.93 -0.68
C SER A 124 -11.04 9.36 -1.51
N LEU A 125 -9.94 10.09 -1.65
CA LEU A 125 -8.80 9.66 -2.45
C LEU A 125 -8.11 8.45 -1.84
N THR A 126 -7.95 8.40 -0.51
CA THR A 126 -7.34 7.24 0.16
C THR A 126 -8.19 5.98 -0.01
N LEU A 127 -9.52 6.09 0.02
CA LEU A 127 -10.41 4.96 -0.27
C LEU A 127 -10.25 4.45 -1.70
N ASP A 128 -10.15 5.34 -2.68
CA ASP A 128 -9.96 4.96 -4.08
C ASP A 128 -8.59 4.31 -4.31
N VAL A 129 -7.55 4.84 -3.68
CA VAL A 129 -6.19 4.25 -3.74
C VAL A 129 -6.17 2.87 -3.08
N GLU A 130 -6.78 2.72 -1.90
CA GLU A 130 -6.93 1.44 -1.20
C GLU A 130 -7.59 0.39 -2.10
N ASN A 131 -8.72 0.73 -2.72
CA ASN A 131 -9.44 -0.16 -3.62
C ASN A 131 -8.59 -0.60 -4.82
N ARG A 132 -7.90 0.33 -5.45
CA ARG A 132 -7.07 0.02 -6.62
C ARG A 132 -5.83 -0.77 -6.25
N LEU A 133 -5.23 -0.51 -5.09
CA LEU A 133 -4.13 -1.33 -4.57
C LEU A 133 -4.56 -2.78 -4.35
N MET A 134 -5.70 -3.01 -3.72
CA MET A 134 -6.24 -4.36 -3.55
C MET A 134 -6.47 -5.05 -4.90
N HIS A 135 -7.03 -4.33 -5.86
CA HIS A 135 -7.25 -4.86 -7.19
C HIS A 135 -5.92 -5.24 -7.89
N TYR A 136 -4.93 -4.37 -7.86
CA TYR A 136 -3.62 -4.64 -8.45
C TYR A 136 -2.89 -5.79 -7.76
N LEU A 137 -2.98 -5.88 -6.44
CA LEU A 137 -2.33 -6.95 -5.68
C LEU A 137 -2.95 -8.33 -5.95
N LEU A 138 -4.21 -8.42 -6.37
CA LEU A 138 -4.79 -9.66 -6.88
C LEU A 138 -4.05 -10.19 -8.12
N GLY A 139 -3.49 -9.28 -8.94
CA GLY A 139 -2.72 -9.64 -10.13
C GLY A 139 -1.24 -9.91 -9.87
N SER A 140 -0.77 -9.77 -8.63
CA SER A 140 0.60 -10.09 -8.26
C SER A 140 0.75 -11.57 -7.90
N ASP A 141 1.52 -12.32 -8.67
CA ASP A 141 1.72 -13.76 -8.44
C ASP A 141 2.37 -14.07 -7.09
N ALA A 142 3.12 -13.13 -6.55
CA ALA A 142 3.76 -13.29 -5.25
C ALA A 142 2.76 -13.18 -4.08
N VAL A 143 1.60 -12.60 -4.27
CA VAL A 143 0.57 -12.45 -3.24
C VAL A 143 -0.26 -13.72 -3.16
N LYS A 144 -0.14 -14.46 -2.07
CA LYS A 144 -0.90 -15.69 -1.82
C LYS A 144 -2.15 -15.44 -0.97
N ASN A 145 -2.07 -14.50 -0.02
CA ASN A 145 -3.20 -14.12 0.81
C ASN A 145 -3.34 -12.61 0.80
N LEU A 146 -4.46 -12.12 0.31
CA LEU A 146 -4.86 -10.73 0.40
C LEU A 146 -5.99 -10.63 1.43
N ASN A 147 -5.65 -10.12 2.59
CA ASN A 147 -6.61 -9.89 3.67
C ASN A 147 -7.30 -8.55 3.45
N ASN A 148 -8.54 -8.43 3.92
CA ASN A 148 -9.37 -7.22 3.73
C ASN A 148 -9.83 -6.98 2.28
N ARG A 149 -10.58 -7.93 1.72
CA ARG A 149 -11.22 -7.82 0.40
C ARG A 149 -12.51 -6.99 0.47
N ARG A 150 -12.42 -5.73 0.86
CA ARG A 150 -13.59 -4.85 0.85
C ARG A 150 -13.68 -4.09 -0.47
N THR A 151 -14.90 -3.94 -0.96
CA THR A 151 -15.21 -2.99 -2.02
C THR A 151 -15.79 -1.75 -1.36
N ASN A 152 -15.07 -0.64 -1.41
CA ASN A 152 -15.57 0.65 -0.93
C ASN A 152 -16.20 1.41 -2.10
N ALA A 153 -17.23 2.21 -1.82
CA ALA A 153 -17.83 3.07 -2.83
C ALA A 153 -16.82 4.13 -3.27
N GLN A 154 -16.67 4.30 -4.59
CA GLN A 154 -15.81 5.34 -5.14
C GLN A 154 -16.44 6.71 -4.95
N GLY A 155 -15.62 7.70 -4.58
CA GLY A 155 -16.02 9.10 -4.54
C GLY A 155 -15.64 9.82 -5.85
N ASP A 156 -16.50 10.71 -6.31
CA ASP A 156 -16.36 11.43 -7.58
C ASP A 156 -15.59 12.77 -7.45
N TYR A 157 -14.60 12.86 -6.55
CA TYR A 157 -13.96 14.13 -6.22
C TYR A 157 -12.75 14.50 -7.08
N TYR A 158 -12.23 13.56 -7.85
CA TYR A 158 -11.08 13.77 -8.72
C TYR A 158 -11.41 13.35 -10.14
N THR A 159 -10.82 14.04 -11.11
CA THR A 159 -10.86 13.54 -12.48
C THR A 159 -10.14 12.21 -12.54
N GLN A 160 -10.62 11.31 -13.42
CA GLN A 160 -10.02 9.99 -13.56
C GLN A 160 -8.56 10.04 -13.98
N ASP A 161 -8.19 11.02 -14.80
CA ASP A 161 -6.81 11.22 -15.24
C ASP A 161 -5.89 11.58 -14.07
N GLU A 162 -6.32 12.49 -13.20
CA GLU A 162 -5.55 12.85 -12.00
C GLU A 162 -5.41 11.66 -11.05
N PHE A 163 -6.50 10.93 -10.81
CA PHE A 163 -6.48 9.75 -9.98
C PHE A 163 -5.55 8.68 -10.57
N SER A 164 -5.66 8.39 -11.86
CA SER A 164 -4.82 7.39 -12.54
C SER A 164 -3.34 7.77 -12.47
N GLN A 165 -3.01 9.05 -12.61
CA GLN A 165 -1.63 9.52 -12.50
C GLN A 165 -1.12 9.41 -11.05
N ILE A 166 -1.89 9.82 -10.07
CA ILE A 166 -1.54 9.68 -8.64
C ILE A 166 -1.29 8.20 -8.31
N PHE A 167 -2.18 7.33 -8.75
CA PHE A 167 -2.05 5.89 -8.49
C PHE A 167 -0.83 5.29 -9.20
N SER A 168 -0.60 5.61 -10.47
CA SER A 168 0.56 5.13 -11.22
C SER A 168 1.87 5.57 -10.58
N ASP A 169 1.96 6.80 -10.08
CA ASP A 169 3.14 7.28 -9.35
C ASP A 169 3.37 6.50 -8.05
N ILE A 170 2.31 6.18 -7.33
CA ILE A 170 2.37 5.33 -6.12
C ILE A 170 2.85 3.93 -6.48
N TRP A 171 2.25 3.30 -7.49
CA TRP A 171 2.62 1.94 -7.89
C TRP A 171 4.06 1.86 -8.38
N LEU A 172 4.51 2.84 -9.15
CA LEU A 172 5.89 2.91 -9.65
C LEU A 172 6.89 3.00 -8.48
N GLU A 173 6.60 3.78 -7.46
CA GLU A 173 7.47 3.89 -6.27
C GLU A 173 7.45 2.59 -5.45
N LEU A 174 6.30 1.96 -5.29
CA LEU A 174 6.19 0.64 -4.66
C LEU A 174 6.98 -0.42 -5.46
N ASN A 175 6.84 -0.43 -6.78
CA ASN A 175 7.62 -1.31 -7.67
C ASN A 175 9.13 -1.09 -7.50
N ARG A 176 9.57 0.17 -7.40
CA ARG A 176 10.98 0.49 -7.17
C ARG A 176 11.48 -0.09 -5.85
N GLN A 177 10.67 -0.07 -4.80
CA GLN A 177 11.06 -0.57 -3.48
C GLN A 177 10.97 -2.10 -3.37
N ASP A 178 9.97 -2.72 -3.98
CA ASP A 178 9.79 -4.18 -3.98
C ASP A 178 9.10 -4.64 -5.28
N SER A 179 9.90 -4.97 -6.28
CA SER A 179 9.40 -5.39 -7.60
C SER A 179 8.78 -6.79 -7.62
N GLU A 180 9.01 -7.61 -6.60
CA GLU A 180 8.39 -8.94 -6.48
C GLU A 180 6.95 -8.84 -5.95
N LEU A 181 6.73 -8.04 -4.93
CA LEU A 181 5.40 -7.79 -4.37
C LEU A 181 4.57 -6.89 -5.30
N PHE A 182 5.20 -5.87 -5.87
CA PHE A 182 4.58 -4.89 -6.77
C PHE A 182 5.19 -4.98 -8.18
N PRO A 183 4.78 -5.98 -9.00
CA PRO A 183 5.26 -6.08 -10.38
C PRO A 183 4.87 -4.86 -11.22
N ALA A 184 5.49 -4.71 -12.40
CA ALA A 184 5.13 -3.64 -13.32
C ALA A 184 3.64 -3.68 -13.70
N GLU A 185 3.04 -2.52 -13.94
CA GLU A 185 1.59 -2.41 -14.24
C GLU A 185 1.17 -3.28 -15.41
N GLU A 186 1.99 -3.41 -16.44
CA GLU A 186 1.71 -4.25 -17.61
C GLU A 186 1.54 -5.72 -17.23
N ILE A 187 2.37 -6.22 -16.32
CA ILE A 187 2.29 -7.59 -15.82
C ILE A 187 0.98 -7.79 -15.05
N ILE A 188 0.62 -6.83 -14.20
CA ILE A 188 -0.62 -6.86 -13.42
C ILE A 188 -1.84 -6.90 -14.35
N ARG A 189 -1.91 -5.99 -15.30
CA ARG A 189 -3.04 -5.88 -16.24
C ARG A 189 -3.21 -7.10 -17.11
N ASP A 190 -2.14 -7.81 -17.44
CA ASP A 190 -2.17 -9.04 -18.22
C ASP A 190 -2.48 -10.29 -17.37
N SER A 191 -2.50 -10.18 -16.05
CA SER A 191 -2.78 -11.33 -15.18
C SER A 191 -4.23 -11.80 -15.30
N ALA A 192 -4.44 -13.11 -15.19
CA ALA A 192 -5.77 -13.71 -15.28
C ALA A 192 -6.67 -13.27 -14.10
N LEU A 193 -6.11 -13.16 -12.90
CA LEU A 193 -6.86 -12.74 -11.71
C LEU A 193 -7.30 -11.28 -11.79
N PHE A 194 -6.46 -10.40 -12.32
CA PHE A 194 -6.84 -9.01 -12.57
C PHE A 194 -7.96 -8.91 -13.59
N LYS A 195 -7.85 -9.61 -14.73
CA LYS A 195 -8.85 -9.61 -15.80
C LYS A 195 -10.19 -10.20 -15.36
N ALA A 196 -10.17 -11.18 -14.47
CA ALA A 196 -11.38 -11.80 -13.92
C ALA A 196 -12.05 -10.97 -12.83
N SER A 197 -11.39 -9.94 -12.30
CA SER A 197 -11.92 -9.09 -11.24
C SER A 197 -13.03 -8.17 -11.77
N PRO A 198 -14.12 -7.95 -11.01
CA PRO A 198 -15.17 -6.99 -11.39
C PRO A 198 -14.64 -5.56 -11.63
N PHE A 199 -13.54 -5.19 -11.00
CA PHE A 199 -12.90 -3.87 -11.18
C PHE A 199 -12.26 -3.68 -12.55
N HIS A 200 -11.82 -4.76 -13.22
CA HIS A 200 -11.22 -4.68 -14.55
C HIS A 200 -12.21 -4.17 -15.59
N GLN A 201 -13.46 -4.64 -15.55
CA GLN A 201 -14.51 -4.23 -16.49
C GLN A 201 -14.82 -2.74 -16.35
N LEU A 202 -14.85 -2.20 -15.13
CA LEU A 202 -15.01 -0.76 -14.88
C LEU A 202 -13.85 0.06 -15.45
N SER A 203 -12.63 -0.43 -15.35
CA SER A 203 -11.43 0.24 -15.89
C SER A 203 -11.45 0.27 -17.41
N ASP A 204 -11.87 -0.81 -18.07
CA ASP A 204 -11.99 -0.90 -19.53
C ASP A 204 -13.10 -0.01 -20.07
N ASP A 205 -14.24 0.03 -19.41
CA ASP A 205 -15.35 0.93 -19.75
C ASP A 205 -14.94 2.40 -19.63
N GLN A 206 -14.12 2.73 -18.64
CA GLN A 206 -13.55 4.05 -18.45
C GLN A 206 -12.57 4.44 -19.56
N ILE A 207 -11.69 3.53 -19.96
CA ILE A 207 -10.75 3.73 -21.08
C ILE A 207 -11.50 3.91 -22.40
N ALA A 208 -12.50 3.07 -22.66
CA ALA A 208 -13.33 3.16 -23.85
C ALA A 208 -14.11 4.49 -23.90
N ALA A 209 -14.59 5.00 -22.78
CA ALA A 209 -15.24 6.29 -22.71
C ALA A 209 -14.27 7.46 -22.99
N GLU A 210 -13.03 7.36 -22.54
CA GLU A 210 -11.98 8.35 -22.83
C GLU A 210 -11.59 8.34 -24.31
N GLU A 211 -11.43 7.18 -24.92
CA GLU A 211 -11.12 7.06 -26.36
C GLU A 211 -12.25 7.56 -27.26
N SER A 212 -13.51 7.51 -26.81
CA SER A 212 -14.66 7.98 -27.58
C SER A 212 -14.84 9.50 -27.55
N ILE A 213 -14.13 10.22 -26.70
CA ILE A 213 -14.19 11.68 -26.53
C ILE A 213 -13.08 12.39 -27.36
N MET A 214 -12.08 11.67 -27.84
CA MET A 214 -11.07 12.18 -28.77
C MET A 214 -11.50 12.03 -30.23
#